data_0941ddf5fb5751cf9ee1cd66c2f63ceb
#
_entry.id   0941ddf5fb5751cf9ee1cd66c2f63ceb
#
_cell.length_a   1.000
_cell.length_b   1.000
_cell.length_c   1.000
_cell.angle_alpha   90.00
_cell.angle_beta   90.00
_cell.angle_gamma   90.00
#
_symmetry.space_group_name_H-M   'P 1'
#
loop_
_entity.id
_entity.type
_entity.pdbx_description
1 polymer ?
#
loop_
_entity_poly.entity_id
_entity_poly.type
_entity_poly.pdbx_seq_one_letter_code
_entity_poly.pdbx_strand_id
1 'polypeptide(L)'
;MIRVESLTLTRGERQILGPLSFVLGQAGWLSVVGANGAGKSTLLRLMAGLDAPSGGDVKLRDQPVTGMAPLNRAQYVGYLAQSSATSFPFTVEEYVSLGLVPHDEKTFNHRNVMDSVIESLTLGALRKRKVIGLSGGEFQRVRLARVLAQVWFEPDQRVLILDEPLTSLDLKIQDQVIGLLEQLVKDGLTLIDATHQFVSMPVHDQTVLLLGERGSQVGFGRPSEVLTPSALRTAFSLESDSPTLQRVFATRHG
;
A
#
# COMPACT_ATOMS: atom_id res chain seq x y z
N MET A 1 3.45 -13.91 6.59
CA MET A 1 2.01 -14.20 6.46
C MET A 1 1.22 -13.16 7.26
N ILE A 2 0.20 -12.59 6.63
CA ILE A 2 -0.77 -11.68 7.28
C ILE A 2 -2.11 -12.39 7.33
N ARG A 3 -2.77 -12.37 8.48
CA ARG A 3 -4.10 -12.95 8.67
C ARG A 3 -5.05 -11.88 9.17
N VAL A 4 -6.19 -11.76 8.53
CA VAL A 4 -7.30 -10.87 8.89
C VAL A 4 -8.49 -11.74 9.27
N GLU A 5 -9.02 -11.59 10.47
CA GLU A 5 -10.08 -12.44 11.05
C GLU A 5 -11.26 -11.58 11.49
N SER A 6 -12.39 -11.71 10.80
CA SER A 6 -13.66 -11.00 11.10
C SER A 6 -13.49 -9.51 11.42
N LEU A 7 -12.57 -8.86 10.68
CA LEU A 7 -12.17 -7.48 10.93
C LEU A 7 -13.32 -6.53 10.65
N THR A 8 -13.70 -5.72 11.64
CA THR A 8 -14.75 -4.70 11.53
C THR A 8 -14.29 -3.37 12.09
N LEU A 9 -14.81 -2.29 11.53
CA LEU A 9 -14.71 -0.95 12.11
C LEU A 9 -16.05 -0.24 12.04
N THR A 10 -16.48 0.29 13.18
CA THR A 10 -17.63 1.17 13.31
C THR A 10 -17.21 2.53 13.88
N ARG A 11 -17.87 3.60 13.50
CA ARG A 11 -17.74 4.93 14.11
C ARG A 11 -19.13 5.43 14.48
N GLY A 12 -19.42 5.42 15.80
CA GLY A 12 -20.77 5.54 16.29
C GLY A 12 -21.63 4.37 15.79
N GLU A 13 -22.79 4.66 15.23
CA GLU A 13 -23.68 3.64 14.65
C GLU A 13 -23.33 3.26 13.19
N ARG A 14 -22.35 3.96 12.58
CA ARG A 14 -22.03 3.74 11.16
C ARG A 14 -20.94 2.68 11.03
N GLN A 15 -21.24 1.60 10.34
CA GLN A 15 -20.24 0.64 9.86
C GLN A 15 -19.40 1.29 8.75
N ILE A 16 -18.08 1.24 8.92
CA ILE A 16 -17.08 1.76 7.97
C ILE A 16 -16.44 0.61 7.19
N LEU A 17 -16.25 -0.55 7.86
CA LEU A 17 -15.55 -1.69 7.30
C LEU A 17 -16.07 -3.01 7.87
N GLY A 18 -16.12 -4.02 7.02
CA GLY A 18 -16.23 -5.43 7.38
C GLY A 18 -17.62 -6.02 7.52
N PRO A 19 -17.71 -7.25 8.03
CA PRO A 19 -16.57 -8.08 8.44
C PRO A 19 -15.72 -8.56 7.26
N LEU A 20 -14.40 -8.52 7.42
CA LEU A 20 -13.44 -9.01 6.44
C LEU A 20 -12.64 -10.18 7.01
N SER A 21 -12.44 -11.23 6.20
CA SER A 21 -11.59 -12.37 6.59
C SER A 21 -10.81 -12.86 5.37
N PHE A 22 -9.48 -12.85 5.48
CA PHE A 22 -8.60 -13.37 4.44
C PHE A 22 -7.19 -13.64 5.00
N VAL A 23 -6.41 -14.39 4.22
CA VAL A 23 -5.00 -14.67 4.52
C VAL A 23 -4.16 -14.27 3.32
N LEU A 24 -3.12 -13.48 3.55
CA LEU A 24 -2.09 -13.16 2.57
C LEU A 24 -0.81 -13.89 2.93
N GLY A 25 -0.30 -14.66 1.97
CA GLY A 25 1.00 -15.34 2.09
C GLY A 25 2.15 -14.36 2.20
N GLN A 26 3.32 -14.88 2.56
CA GLN A 26 4.58 -14.15 2.49
C GLN A 26 4.96 -13.93 1.02
N ALA A 27 5.68 -12.85 0.72
CA ALA A 27 6.05 -12.47 -0.65
C ALA A 27 4.82 -12.32 -1.60
N GLY A 28 3.66 -12.03 -1.04
CA GLY A 28 2.44 -11.78 -1.81
C GLY A 28 2.23 -10.29 -2.09
N TRP A 29 1.56 -10.02 -3.19
CA TRP A 29 1.06 -8.68 -3.51
C TRP A 29 -0.47 -8.67 -3.43
N LEU A 30 -1.02 -7.88 -2.50
CA LEU A 30 -2.46 -7.66 -2.34
C LEU A 30 -2.83 -6.26 -2.80
N SER A 31 -3.70 -6.15 -3.79
CA SER A 31 -4.30 -4.87 -4.17
C SER A 31 -5.73 -4.76 -3.66
N VAL A 32 -5.95 -3.72 -2.86
CA VAL A 32 -7.28 -3.37 -2.34
C VAL A 32 -7.96 -2.42 -3.31
N VAL A 33 -9.03 -2.89 -3.94
CA VAL A 33 -9.77 -2.18 -4.98
C VAL A 33 -11.16 -1.86 -4.47
N GLY A 34 -11.71 -0.71 -4.86
CA GLY A 34 -13.07 -0.30 -4.50
C GLY A 34 -13.31 1.18 -4.77
N ALA A 35 -14.55 1.61 -4.71
CA ALA A 35 -14.95 2.99 -4.91
C ALA A 35 -14.31 3.94 -3.89
N ASN A 36 -14.36 5.24 -4.17
CA ASN A 36 -13.98 6.25 -3.17
C ASN A 36 -14.94 6.15 -1.97
N GLY A 37 -14.37 6.15 -0.77
CA GLY A 37 -15.16 5.95 0.45
C GLY A 37 -15.49 4.49 0.79
N ALA A 38 -15.07 3.49 0.00
CA ALA A 38 -15.28 2.06 0.29
C ALA A 38 -14.48 1.54 1.52
N GLY A 39 -13.66 2.35 2.16
CA GLY A 39 -12.91 1.94 3.35
C GLY A 39 -11.50 1.46 3.07
N LYS A 40 -10.94 1.61 1.86
CA LYS A 40 -9.58 1.16 1.49
C LYS A 40 -8.52 1.69 2.45
N SER A 41 -8.39 3.01 2.58
CA SER A 41 -7.42 3.64 3.50
C SER A 41 -7.65 3.23 4.96
N THR A 42 -8.90 3.03 5.35
CA THR A 42 -9.26 2.55 6.69
C THR A 42 -8.73 1.13 6.91
N LEU A 43 -8.94 0.22 5.96
CA LEU A 43 -8.40 -1.13 6.02
C LEU A 43 -6.87 -1.11 6.10
N LEU A 44 -6.20 -0.33 5.24
CA LEU A 44 -4.75 -0.22 5.25
C LEU A 44 -4.21 0.27 6.62
N ARG A 45 -4.88 1.24 7.24
CA ARG A 45 -4.50 1.76 8.57
C ARG A 45 -4.67 0.71 9.67
N LEU A 46 -5.77 -0.09 9.62
CA LEU A 46 -5.97 -1.21 10.53
C LEU A 46 -4.90 -2.28 10.34
N MET A 47 -4.56 -2.63 9.10
CA MET A 47 -3.51 -3.60 8.78
C MET A 47 -2.11 -3.10 9.19
N ALA A 48 -1.88 -1.80 9.13
CA ALA A 48 -0.65 -1.18 9.64
C ALA A 48 -0.63 -1.06 11.19
N GLY A 49 -1.70 -1.41 11.88
CA GLY A 49 -1.85 -1.24 13.33
C GLY A 49 -1.88 0.21 13.81
N LEU A 50 -2.22 1.15 12.92
CA LEU A 50 -2.32 2.59 13.21
C LEU A 50 -3.67 2.93 13.85
N ASP A 51 -4.71 2.16 13.52
CA ASP A 51 -6.04 2.26 14.13
C ASP A 51 -6.37 0.91 14.81
N ALA A 52 -7.20 0.95 15.84
CA ALA A 52 -7.75 -0.24 16.48
C ALA A 52 -9.08 -0.63 15.81
N PRO A 53 -9.33 -1.91 15.52
CA PRO A 53 -10.61 -2.36 15.01
C PRO A 53 -11.69 -2.32 16.10
N SER A 54 -12.96 -2.26 15.67
CA SER A 54 -14.11 -2.42 16.57
C SER A 54 -14.40 -3.90 16.90
N GLY A 55 -13.96 -4.81 16.03
CA GLY A 55 -14.04 -6.24 16.23
C GLY A 55 -13.13 -6.98 15.27
N GLY A 56 -12.82 -8.23 15.59
CA GLY A 56 -11.84 -9.00 14.84
C GLY A 56 -10.39 -8.56 15.06
N ASP A 57 -9.47 -9.06 14.25
CA ASP A 57 -8.05 -8.85 14.46
C ASP A 57 -7.26 -8.88 13.14
N VAL A 58 -6.09 -8.22 13.14
CA VAL A 58 -5.06 -8.35 12.11
C VAL A 58 -3.81 -8.90 12.77
N LYS A 59 -3.33 -10.04 12.27
CA LYS A 59 -2.12 -10.69 12.79
C LYS A 59 -1.01 -10.65 11.74
N LEU A 60 0.16 -10.26 12.19
CA LEU A 60 1.42 -10.39 11.48
C LEU A 60 2.26 -11.44 12.22
N ARG A 61 2.67 -12.52 11.54
CA ARG A 61 3.42 -13.64 12.18
C ARG A 61 2.73 -14.15 13.43
N ASP A 62 1.42 -14.35 13.35
CA ASP A 62 0.55 -14.82 14.43
C ASP A 62 0.46 -13.90 15.67
N GLN A 63 1.04 -12.69 15.60
CA GLN A 63 0.90 -11.66 16.63
C GLN A 63 -0.05 -10.54 16.18
N PRO A 64 -1.02 -10.12 17.04
CA PRO A 64 -1.87 -8.97 16.75
C PRO A 64 -1.03 -7.71 16.51
N VAL A 65 -1.24 -7.03 15.38
CA VAL A 65 -0.48 -5.80 15.05
C VAL A 65 -0.72 -4.67 16.04
N THR A 66 -1.92 -4.62 16.64
CA THR A 66 -2.29 -3.63 17.65
C THR A 66 -1.59 -3.86 18.99
N GLY A 67 -1.17 -5.12 19.27
CA GLY A 67 -0.41 -5.48 20.48
C GLY A 67 1.09 -5.23 20.38
N MET A 68 1.60 -4.93 19.16
CA MET A 68 3.03 -4.68 18.98
C MET A 68 3.40 -3.27 19.46
N ALA A 69 4.51 -3.14 20.19
CA ALA A 69 5.08 -1.82 20.51
C ALA A 69 5.37 -1.04 19.21
N PRO A 70 5.09 0.27 19.16
CA PRO A 70 5.19 1.06 17.91
C PRO A 70 6.54 0.95 17.21
N LEU A 71 7.65 0.97 17.94
CA LEU A 71 8.98 0.86 17.38
C LEU A 71 9.22 -0.55 16.78
N ASN A 72 8.82 -1.60 17.49
CA ASN A 72 8.94 -2.98 17.00
C ASN A 72 8.08 -3.19 15.75
N ARG A 73 6.84 -2.68 15.75
CA ARG A 73 5.97 -2.75 14.57
C ARG A 73 6.59 -2.01 13.38
N ALA A 74 7.18 -0.85 13.61
CA ALA A 74 7.83 -0.06 12.56
C ALA A 74 9.05 -0.75 11.94
N GLN A 75 9.66 -1.73 12.62
CA GLN A 75 10.70 -2.57 12.02
C GLN A 75 10.14 -3.52 10.96
N TYR A 76 8.87 -3.90 11.02
CA TYR A 76 8.26 -4.89 10.12
C TYR A 76 7.27 -4.30 9.15
N VAL A 77 6.64 -3.16 9.46
CA VAL A 77 5.55 -2.58 8.68
C VAL A 77 5.87 -1.16 8.26
N GLY A 78 6.10 -0.96 6.97
CA GLY A 78 6.16 0.37 6.35
C GLY A 78 4.77 0.80 5.88
N TYR A 79 4.38 2.06 6.15
CA TYR A 79 3.10 2.60 5.72
C TYR A 79 3.26 3.95 5.01
N LEU A 80 2.74 4.04 3.78
CA LEU A 80 2.59 5.27 3.02
C LEU A 80 1.11 5.68 3.02
N ALA A 81 0.78 6.79 3.68
CA ALA A 81 -0.57 7.35 3.67
C ALA A 81 -0.89 8.05 2.34
N GLN A 82 -2.15 8.14 1.94
CA GLN A 82 -2.60 8.83 0.73
C GLN A 82 -2.12 10.28 0.67
N SER A 83 -2.24 11.01 1.78
CA SER A 83 -1.74 12.38 1.88
C SER A 83 -0.97 12.59 3.17
N SER A 84 0.13 13.30 3.09
CA SER A 84 0.82 13.85 4.26
C SER A 84 1.46 15.17 3.87
N ALA A 85 1.14 16.23 4.60
CA ALA A 85 1.86 17.47 4.50
C ALA A 85 3.04 17.44 5.47
N THR A 86 4.19 17.99 5.07
CA THR A 86 5.26 18.30 6.00
C THR A 86 5.44 19.80 6.08
N SER A 87 5.47 20.31 7.30
CA SER A 87 5.76 21.73 7.55
C SER A 87 7.23 21.94 7.92
N PHE A 88 8.00 20.87 8.08
CA PHE A 88 9.40 20.96 8.45
C PHE A 88 10.30 21.06 7.22
N PRO A 89 11.31 21.95 7.22
CA PRO A 89 12.18 22.21 6.10
C PRO A 89 13.33 21.19 5.98
N PHE A 90 13.01 19.89 6.10
CA PHE A 90 14.01 18.82 5.86
C PHE A 90 14.54 18.88 4.45
N THR A 91 15.79 18.51 4.25
CA THR A 91 16.30 18.08 2.96
C THR A 91 15.69 16.72 2.58
N VAL A 92 15.74 16.35 1.30
CA VAL A 92 15.29 15.01 0.85
C VAL A 92 16.02 13.91 1.62
N GLU A 93 17.33 14.03 1.78
CA GLU A 93 18.14 13.07 2.53
C GLU A 93 17.70 12.93 3.98
N GLU A 94 17.50 14.03 4.67
CA GLU A 94 16.99 14.04 6.05
C GLU A 94 15.58 13.44 6.15
N TYR A 95 14.71 13.74 5.20
CA TYR A 95 13.36 13.20 5.21
C TYR A 95 13.33 11.69 4.97
N VAL A 96 14.15 11.19 4.03
CA VAL A 96 14.25 9.75 3.73
C VAL A 96 14.89 9.01 4.91
N SER A 97 15.89 9.61 5.60
CA SER A 97 16.53 9.00 6.77
C SER A 97 15.58 8.73 7.94
N LEU A 98 14.43 9.43 8.02
CA LEU A 98 13.39 9.13 9.02
C LEU A 98 12.85 7.70 8.87
N GLY A 99 12.91 7.11 7.70
CA GLY A 99 12.54 5.71 7.47
C GLY A 99 13.49 4.72 8.17
N LEU A 100 14.71 5.11 8.45
CA LEU A 100 15.72 4.25 9.09
C LEU A 100 15.66 4.26 10.62
N VAL A 101 14.92 5.19 11.22
CA VAL A 101 14.82 5.35 12.69
C VAL A 101 14.47 4.05 13.44
N PRO A 102 13.62 3.13 12.93
CA PRO A 102 13.33 1.89 13.63
C PRO A 102 14.50 0.90 13.68
N HIS A 103 15.56 1.11 12.90
CA HIS A 103 16.66 0.17 12.72
C HIS A 103 17.95 0.63 13.41
N ASP A 104 18.67 -0.32 13.99
CA ASP A 104 19.97 -0.04 14.61
C ASP A 104 21.05 0.12 13.53
N GLU A 105 21.74 1.26 13.51
CA GLU A 105 22.82 1.57 12.58
C GLU A 105 24.01 0.60 12.72
N LYS A 106 24.21 0.01 13.90
CA LYS A 106 25.27 -0.99 14.13
C LYS A 106 24.98 -2.32 13.41
N THR A 107 23.70 -2.65 13.26
CA THR A 107 23.26 -3.87 12.58
C THR A 107 23.10 -3.66 11.08
N PHE A 108 22.67 -2.47 10.66
CA PHE A 108 22.37 -2.16 9.28
C PHE A 108 23.13 -0.92 8.80
N ASN A 109 23.72 -1.01 7.61
CA ASN A 109 24.40 0.13 7.00
C ASN A 109 23.39 1.14 6.43
N HIS A 110 23.00 2.09 7.24
CA HIS A 110 22.02 3.14 6.89
C HIS A 110 22.44 3.93 5.65
N ARG A 111 23.75 4.18 5.47
CA ARG A 111 24.26 4.93 4.32
C ARG A 111 24.03 4.17 3.01
N ASN A 112 24.31 2.88 2.97
CA ASN A 112 24.12 2.06 1.78
C ASN A 112 22.64 1.99 1.40
N VAL A 113 21.74 1.83 2.38
CA VAL A 113 20.29 1.83 2.14
C VAL A 113 19.83 3.16 1.60
N MET A 114 20.27 4.25 2.20
CA MET A 114 19.96 5.60 1.76
C MET A 114 20.36 5.82 0.30
N ASP A 115 21.60 5.46 -0.05
CA ASP A 115 22.13 5.63 -1.40
C ASP A 115 21.33 4.78 -2.40
N SER A 116 21.05 3.51 -2.09
CA SER A 116 20.27 2.60 -2.93
C SER A 116 18.84 3.09 -3.15
N VAL A 117 18.16 3.55 -2.11
CA VAL A 117 16.78 4.05 -2.21
C VAL A 117 16.71 5.36 -2.98
N ILE A 118 17.64 6.29 -2.77
CA ILE A 118 17.72 7.56 -3.49
C ILE A 118 17.98 7.31 -4.99
N GLU A 119 18.85 6.36 -5.32
CA GLU A 119 19.16 5.99 -6.70
C GLU A 119 17.95 5.33 -7.38
N SER A 120 17.34 4.32 -6.74
CA SER A 120 16.20 3.56 -7.29
C SER A 120 14.99 4.43 -7.64
N LEU A 121 14.81 5.57 -6.97
CA LEU A 121 13.74 6.53 -7.23
C LEU A 121 14.21 7.80 -7.97
N THR A 122 15.44 7.80 -8.50
CA THR A 122 16.02 8.91 -9.28
C THR A 122 15.96 10.25 -8.52
N LEU A 123 16.31 10.23 -7.23
CA LEU A 123 16.26 11.38 -6.32
C LEU A 123 17.64 12.05 -6.13
N GLY A 124 18.71 11.56 -6.77
CA GLY A 124 20.08 12.04 -6.57
C GLY A 124 20.24 13.55 -6.73
N ALA A 125 19.66 14.14 -7.79
CA ALA A 125 19.70 15.58 -8.04
C ALA A 125 18.90 16.40 -6.99
N LEU A 126 17.99 15.79 -6.28
CA LEU A 126 17.13 16.42 -5.26
C LEU A 126 17.66 16.23 -3.83
N ARG A 127 18.69 15.39 -3.64
CA ARG A 127 19.16 14.90 -2.33
C ARG A 127 19.32 16.01 -1.28
N LYS A 128 19.91 17.15 -1.68
CA LYS A 128 20.18 18.30 -0.79
C LYS A 128 19.08 19.38 -0.85
N ARG A 129 18.07 19.24 -1.70
CA ARG A 129 16.95 20.18 -1.76
C ARG A 129 16.02 19.99 -0.58
N LYS A 130 15.40 21.09 -0.14
CA LYS A 130 14.36 21.03 0.88
C LYS A 130 13.09 20.41 0.31
N VAL A 131 12.41 19.56 1.08
CA VAL A 131 11.14 18.92 0.70
C VAL A 131 10.02 19.95 0.49
N ILE A 132 10.09 21.08 1.20
CA ILE A 132 9.23 22.24 0.96
C ILE A 132 9.65 22.87 -0.36
N GLY A 133 8.71 22.93 -1.32
CA GLY A 133 8.96 23.48 -2.65
C GLY A 133 9.31 22.45 -3.72
N LEU A 134 9.22 21.17 -3.41
CA LEU A 134 9.19 20.11 -4.42
C LEU A 134 7.82 20.09 -5.13
N SER A 135 7.82 19.68 -6.41
CA SER A 135 6.56 19.38 -7.10
C SER A 135 5.83 18.20 -6.44
N GLY A 136 4.53 18.04 -6.72
CA GLY A 136 3.75 16.94 -6.16
C GLY A 136 4.35 15.56 -6.47
N GLY A 137 4.81 15.34 -7.70
CA GLY A 137 5.45 14.07 -8.10
C GLY A 137 6.83 13.87 -7.49
N GLU A 138 7.65 14.94 -7.36
CA GLU A 138 8.93 14.87 -6.65
C GLU A 138 8.72 14.50 -5.18
N PHE A 139 7.78 15.16 -4.51
CA PHE A 139 7.50 14.89 -3.11
C PHE A 139 6.90 13.50 -2.90
N GLN A 140 6.05 13.02 -3.81
CA GLN A 140 5.51 11.65 -3.75
C GLN A 140 6.64 10.60 -3.82
N ARG A 141 7.63 10.78 -4.72
CA ARG A 141 8.82 9.90 -4.77
C ARG A 141 9.64 9.96 -3.47
N VAL A 142 9.80 11.13 -2.88
CA VAL A 142 10.51 11.30 -1.60
C VAL A 142 9.76 10.60 -0.45
N ARG A 143 8.44 10.69 -0.42
CA ARG A 143 7.60 9.98 0.56
C ARG A 143 7.73 8.46 0.40
N LEU A 144 7.70 7.99 -0.84
CA LEU A 144 7.90 6.58 -1.16
C LEU A 144 9.32 6.12 -0.75
N ALA A 145 10.36 6.93 -1.03
CA ALA A 145 11.73 6.66 -0.62
C ALA A 145 11.85 6.46 0.90
N ARG A 146 11.20 7.32 1.70
CA ARG A 146 11.19 7.20 3.16
C ARG A 146 10.61 5.87 3.64
N VAL A 147 9.51 5.44 3.05
CA VAL A 147 8.85 4.19 3.45
C VAL A 147 9.62 2.97 2.94
N LEU A 148 10.21 3.05 1.75
CA LEU A 148 11.09 2.01 1.21
C LEU A 148 12.35 1.86 2.06
N ALA A 149 12.98 2.94 2.50
CA ALA A 149 14.13 2.87 3.41
C ALA A 149 13.82 2.08 4.68
N GLN A 150 12.59 2.17 5.19
CA GLN A 150 12.12 1.45 6.38
C GLN A 150 12.07 -0.08 6.19
N VAL A 151 11.78 -0.57 4.98
CA VAL A 151 11.58 -2.00 4.68
C VAL A 151 12.68 -2.58 3.78
N TRP A 152 13.72 -1.83 3.49
CA TRP A 152 14.79 -2.21 2.57
C TRP A 152 15.66 -3.36 3.06
N PHE A 153 15.80 -3.46 4.39
CA PHE A 153 16.52 -4.56 5.02
C PHE A 153 15.66 -5.81 5.13
N GLU A 154 16.17 -6.98 4.77
CA GLU A 154 15.50 -8.26 4.93
C GLU A 154 14.04 -8.22 4.43
N PRO A 155 13.82 -7.93 3.15
CA PRO A 155 12.46 -7.68 2.60
C PRO A 155 11.53 -8.87 2.83
N ASP A 156 12.04 -10.10 2.87
CA ASP A 156 11.31 -11.34 3.18
C ASP A 156 10.63 -11.34 4.56
N GLN A 157 11.03 -10.42 5.44
CA GLN A 157 10.45 -10.26 6.76
C GLN A 157 9.54 -9.04 6.90
N ARG A 158 9.40 -8.24 5.85
CA ARG A 158 8.73 -6.94 5.90
C ARG A 158 7.40 -6.93 5.16
N VAL A 159 6.59 -5.97 5.56
CA VAL A 159 5.32 -5.63 4.92
C VAL A 159 5.35 -4.16 4.53
N LEU A 160 5.06 -3.87 3.28
CA LEU A 160 4.91 -2.52 2.77
C LEU A 160 3.43 -2.27 2.44
N ILE A 161 2.86 -1.25 3.05
CA ILE A 161 1.46 -0.87 2.86
C ILE A 161 1.41 0.51 2.23
N LEU A 162 0.81 0.61 1.04
CA LEU A 162 0.82 1.82 0.21
C LEU A 162 -0.60 2.28 -0.12
N ASP A 163 -0.95 3.49 0.29
CA ASP A 163 -2.25 4.10 -0.02
C ASP A 163 -2.09 5.05 -1.21
N GLU A 164 -2.54 4.61 -2.39
CA GLU A 164 -2.43 5.31 -3.68
C GLU A 164 -0.99 5.76 -4.04
N PRO A 165 -0.01 4.85 -4.09
CA PRO A 165 1.40 5.21 -4.21
C PRO A 165 1.77 5.92 -5.51
N LEU A 166 1.03 5.69 -6.61
CA LEU A 166 1.34 6.17 -7.95
C LEU A 166 0.67 7.51 -8.29
N THR A 167 -0.15 8.04 -7.39
CA THR A 167 -0.83 9.32 -7.60
C THR A 167 0.19 10.44 -7.79
N SER A 168 -0.06 11.33 -8.75
CA SER A 168 0.79 12.48 -9.11
C SER A 168 2.13 12.12 -9.76
N LEU A 169 2.37 10.87 -10.11
CA LEU A 169 3.54 10.43 -10.89
C LEU A 169 3.19 10.36 -12.38
N ASP A 170 4.14 10.75 -13.24
CA ASP A 170 4.03 10.50 -14.69
C ASP A 170 4.22 9.01 -15.00
N LEU A 171 3.76 8.57 -16.18
CA LEU A 171 3.75 7.16 -16.59
C LEU A 171 5.13 6.50 -16.52
N LYS A 172 6.19 7.21 -16.93
CA LYS A 172 7.56 6.69 -16.89
C LYS A 172 8.01 6.39 -15.47
N ILE A 173 7.69 7.29 -14.55
CA ILE A 173 8.02 7.10 -13.12
C ILE A 173 7.12 6.03 -12.50
N GLN A 174 5.85 5.93 -12.89
CA GLN A 174 4.97 4.83 -12.45
C GLN A 174 5.57 3.48 -12.84
N ASP A 175 5.98 3.28 -14.08
CA ASP A 175 6.62 2.04 -14.56
C ASP A 175 7.89 1.70 -13.75
N GLN A 176 8.72 2.70 -13.48
CA GLN A 176 9.92 2.52 -12.65
C GLN A 176 9.58 2.08 -11.23
N VAL A 177 8.59 2.72 -10.60
CA VAL A 177 8.14 2.37 -9.24
C VAL A 177 7.53 0.97 -9.21
N ILE A 178 6.68 0.62 -10.18
CA ILE A 178 6.08 -0.71 -10.29
C ILE A 178 7.16 -1.77 -10.42
N GLY A 179 8.13 -1.59 -11.34
CA GLY A 179 9.24 -2.54 -11.52
C GLY A 179 10.09 -2.71 -10.24
N LEU A 180 10.31 -1.63 -9.49
CA LEU A 180 10.98 -1.69 -8.19
C LEU A 180 10.17 -2.51 -7.16
N LEU A 181 8.87 -2.26 -7.07
CA LEU A 181 7.99 -2.98 -6.14
C LEU A 181 7.89 -4.46 -6.50
N GLU A 182 7.80 -4.81 -7.79
CA GLU A 182 7.83 -6.20 -8.27
C GLU A 182 9.13 -6.90 -7.87
N GLN A 183 10.27 -6.21 -8.00
CA GLN A 183 11.56 -6.79 -7.59
C GLN A 183 11.59 -7.05 -6.09
N LEU A 184 11.16 -6.09 -5.27
CA LEU A 184 11.10 -6.26 -3.82
C LEU A 184 10.16 -7.40 -3.39
N VAL A 185 9.04 -7.62 -4.09
CA VAL A 185 8.15 -8.75 -3.84
C VAL A 185 8.85 -10.08 -4.20
N LYS A 186 9.59 -10.14 -5.32
CA LYS A 186 10.41 -11.31 -5.68
C LYS A 186 11.51 -11.58 -4.63
N ASP A 187 12.04 -10.54 -4.00
CA ASP A 187 13.02 -10.65 -2.92
C ASP A 187 12.37 -10.99 -1.56
N GLY A 188 11.06 -11.22 -1.53
CA GLY A 188 10.31 -11.72 -0.38
C GLY A 188 9.44 -10.69 0.34
N LEU A 189 9.43 -9.42 -0.07
CA LEU A 189 8.58 -8.39 0.54
C LEU A 189 7.09 -8.75 0.37
N THR A 190 6.31 -8.58 1.42
CA THR A 190 4.85 -8.62 1.31
C THR A 190 4.34 -7.21 1.04
N LEU A 191 3.66 -7.01 -0.09
CA LEU A 191 3.14 -5.72 -0.53
C LEU A 191 1.62 -5.67 -0.45
N ILE A 192 1.09 -4.57 0.07
CA ILE A 192 -0.34 -4.29 0.08
C ILE A 192 -0.52 -2.87 -0.43
N ASP A 193 -1.30 -2.70 -1.47
CA ASP A 193 -1.62 -1.36 -1.98
C ASP A 193 -3.12 -1.12 -2.10
N ALA A 194 -3.55 0.13 -1.96
CA ALA A 194 -4.87 0.56 -2.36
C ALA A 194 -4.78 1.34 -3.66
N THR A 195 -5.62 0.99 -4.60
CA THR A 195 -5.71 1.69 -5.88
C THR A 195 -7.16 1.78 -6.36
N HIS A 196 -7.46 2.82 -7.11
CA HIS A 196 -8.68 2.94 -7.90
C HIS A 196 -8.41 2.68 -9.40
N GLN A 197 -7.13 2.53 -9.79
CA GLN A 197 -6.69 2.30 -11.18
C GLN A 197 -6.40 0.81 -11.41
N PHE A 198 -7.42 -0.03 -11.26
CA PHE A 198 -7.27 -1.49 -11.38
C PHE A 198 -6.99 -1.98 -12.83
N VAL A 199 -7.12 -1.10 -13.83
CA VAL A 199 -6.81 -1.44 -15.23
C VAL A 199 -5.30 -1.53 -15.48
N SER A 200 -4.49 -0.78 -14.75
CA SER A 200 -3.03 -0.71 -14.87
C SER A 200 -2.27 -1.63 -13.92
N MET A 201 -2.98 -2.55 -13.25
CA MET A 201 -2.34 -3.46 -12.29
C MET A 201 -1.46 -4.48 -13.02
N PRO A 202 -0.26 -4.80 -12.50
CA PRO A 202 0.52 -5.93 -12.99
C PRO A 202 -0.31 -7.21 -12.93
N VAL A 203 -0.31 -8.00 -14.01
CA VAL A 203 -1.28 -9.12 -14.18
C VAL A 203 -0.82 -10.42 -13.52
N HIS A 204 0.44 -10.52 -13.08
CA HIS A 204 1.04 -11.77 -12.62
C HIS A 204 1.17 -11.82 -11.10
N ASP A 205 0.66 -12.89 -10.50
CA ASP A 205 0.77 -13.29 -9.09
C ASP A 205 0.20 -12.29 -8.02
N GLN A 206 -0.70 -11.39 -8.44
CA GLN A 206 -1.41 -10.52 -7.51
C GLN A 206 -2.68 -11.18 -6.97
N THR A 207 -2.96 -10.88 -5.70
CA THR A 207 -4.26 -11.11 -5.09
C THR A 207 -5.04 -9.79 -5.05
N VAL A 208 -6.32 -9.84 -5.33
CA VAL A 208 -7.22 -8.68 -5.26
C VAL A 208 -8.20 -8.88 -4.11
N LEU A 209 -8.37 -7.85 -3.29
CA LEU A 209 -9.50 -7.68 -2.39
C LEU A 209 -10.41 -6.59 -2.97
N LEU A 210 -11.60 -6.96 -3.40
CA LEU A 210 -12.59 -6.02 -3.91
C LEU A 210 -13.56 -5.64 -2.80
N LEU A 211 -13.56 -4.35 -2.45
CA LEU A 211 -14.43 -3.77 -1.45
C LEU A 211 -15.65 -3.10 -2.10
N GLY A 212 -16.81 -3.39 -1.58
CA GLY A 212 -18.06 -2.73 -1.88
C GLY A 212 -18.42 -1.63 -0.89
N GLU A 213 -19.68 -1.25 -0.88
CA GLU A 213 -20.20 -0.25 0.04
C GLU A 213 -19.96 -0.65 1.50
N ARG A 214 -19.65 0.37 2.34
CA ARG A 214 -19.39 0.19 3.77
C ARG A 214 -18.30 -0.83 4.08
N GLY A 215 -17.32 -0.95 3.16
CA GLY A 215 -16.20 -1.85 3.31
C GLY A 215 -16.58 -3.34 3.34
N SER A 216 -17.68 -3.71 2.70
CA SER A 216 -18.05 -5.12 2.54
C SER A 216 -17.08 -5.84 1.60
N GLN A 217 -16.77 -7.10 1.87
CA GLN A 217 -15.95 -7.92 0.99
C GLN A 217 -16.82 -8.45 -0.18
N VAL A 218 -16.57 -7.94 -1.38
CA VAL A 218 -17.25 -8.41 -2.61
C VAL A 218 -16.50 -9.61 -3.21
N GLY A 219 -15.16 -9.60 -3.12
CA GLY A 219 -14.35 -10.72 -3.62
C GLY A 219 -12.92 -10.66 -3.09
N PHE A 220 -12.28 -11.84 -3.01
CA PHE A 220 -10.88 -12.01 -2.66
C PHE A 220 -10.30 -13.18 -3.45
N GLY A 221 -9.21 -12.99 -4.17
CA GLY A 221 -8.58 -14.01 -5.00
C GLY A 221 -7.83 -13.43 -6.19
N ARG A 222 -7.66 -14.21 -7.24
CA ARG A 222 -6.97 -13.79 -8.46
C ARG A 222 -7.76 -12.67 -9.17
N PRO A 223 -7.08 -11.71 -9.84
CA PRO A 223 -7.77 -10.64 -10.57
C PRO A 223 -8.82 -11.12 -11.57
N SER A 224 -8.55 -12.23 -12.28
CA SER A 224 -9.48 -12.83 -13.24
C SER A 224 -10.76 -13.39 -12.62
N GLU A 225 -10.68 -13.84 -11.37
CA GLU A 225 -11.81 -14.41 -10.63
C GLU A 225 -12.63 -13.33 -9.92
N VAL A 226 -11.96 -12.29 -9.42
CA VAL A 226 -12.57 -11.25 -8.57
C VAL A 226 -13.10 -10.07 -9.39
N LEU A 227 -12.34 -9.60 -10.40
CA LEU A 227 -12.71 -8.44 -11.18
C LEU A 227 -13.66 -8.80 -12.35
N THR A 228 -14.79 -9.41 -12.02
CA THR A 228 -15.84 -9.74 -12.98
C THR A 228 -16.79 -8.56 -13.20
N PRO A 229 -17.55 -8.49 -14.34
CA PRO A 229 -18.53 -7.43 -14.55
C PRO A 229 -19.55 -7.31 -13.44
N SER A 230 -20.04 -8.43 -12.90
CA SER A 230 -21.01 -8.47 -11.80
C SER A 230 -20.42 -7.96 -10.49
N ALA A 231 -19.19 -8.38 -10.14
CA ALA A 231 -18.52 -7.95 -8.92
C ALA A 231 -18.18 -6.45 -8.97
N LEU A 232 -17.71 -5.94 -10.13
CA LEU A 232 -17.44 -4.51 -10.29
C LEU A 232 -18.71 -3.66 -10.23
N ARG A 233 -19.83 -4.14 -10.78
CA ARG A 233 -21.13 -3.45 -10.61
C ARG A 233 -21.48 -3.32 -9.13
N THR A 234 -21.37 -4.39 -8.39
CA THR A 234 -21.65 -4.38 -6.94
C THR A 234 -20.69 -3.44 -6.19
N ALA A 235 -19.40 -3.52 -6.46
CA ALA A 235 -18.39 -2.75 -5.72
C ALA A 235 -18.42 -1.24 -6.01
N PHE A 236 -18.79 -0.86 -7.22
CA PHE A 236 -18.81 0.53 -7.67
C PHE A 236 -20.23 1.10 -7.84
N SER A 237 -21.27 0.34 -7.47
CA SER A 237 -22.69 0.74 -7.61
C SER A 237 -23.02 1.19 -9.04
N LEU A 238 -22.53 0.44 -10.05
CA LEU A 238 -22.70 0.78 -11.46
C LEU A 238 -23.98 0.13 -12.03
N GLU A 239 -24.63 0.82 -12.94
CA GLU A 239 -25.75 0.29 -13.71
C GLU A 239 -25.30 -0.80 -14.70
N SER A 240 -26.25 -1.65 -15.13
CA SER A 240 -25.98 -2.80 -15.99
C SER A 240 -25.40 -2.44 -17.36
N ASP A 241 -25.73 -1.29 -17.88
CA ASP A 241 -25.33 -0.73 -19.18
C ASP A 241 -24.17 0.27 -19.10
N SER A 242 -23.49 0.35 -17.95
CA SER A 242 -22.40 1.30 -17.72
C SER A 242 -21.33 1.24 -18.84
N PRO A 243 -21.10 2.35 -19.57
CA PRO A 243 -20.07 2.42 -20.61
C PRO A 243 -18.65 2.14 -20.09
N THR A 244 -18.42 2.43 -18.81
CA THR A 244 -17.13 2.18 -18.15
C THR A 244 -16.85 0.69 -18.07
N LEU A 245 -17.83 -0.14 -17.71
CA LEU A 245 -17.68 -1.59 -17.70
C LEU A 245 -17.38 -2.14 -19.09
N GLN A 246 -18.11 -1.68 -20.10
CA GLN A 246 -17.89 -2.09 -21.48
C GLN A 246 -16.46 -1.81 -21.95
N ARG A 247 -15.90 -0.64 -21.63
CA ARG A 247 -14.52 -0.27 -21.98
C ARG A 247 -13.48 -1.13 -21.24
N VAL A 248 -13.65 -1.33 -19.94
CA VAL A 248 -12.71 -2.12 -19.12
C VAL A 248 -12.61 -3.56 -19.62
N PHE A 249 -13.71 -4.17 -20.06
CA PHE A 249 -13.69 -5.56 -20.55
C PHE A 249 -13.35 -5.68 -22.03
N ALA A 250 -13.63 -4.67 -22.86
CA ALA A 250 -13.18 -4.66 -24.27
C ALA A 250 -11.64 -4.64 -24.40
N THR A 251 -10.96 -3.93 -23.52
CA THR A 251 -9.47 -3.86 -23.50
C THR A 251 -8.79 -5.11 -22.94
N ARG A 252 -9.51 -6.01 -22.26
CA ARG A 252 -8.93 -7.27 -21.72
C ARG A 252 -9.02 -8.47 -22.67
N HIS A 253 -9.72 -8.34 -23.77
CA HIS A 253 -9.96 -9.43 -24.74
C HIS A 253 -9.37 -9.13 -26.13
N GLY A 254 -8.60 -8.07 -26.29
CA GLY A 254 -7.75 -7.76 -27.45
C GLY A 254 -6.28 -7.89 -27.07
#